data_ffe618953bdaa5da5f6ccf9881130b05
#
_entry.id   ffe618953bdaa5da5f6ccf9881130b05
#
_cell.length_a   1.000
_cell.length_b   1.000
_cell.length_c   1.000
_cell.angle_alpha   90.00
_cell.angle_beta   90.00
_cell.angle_gamma   90.00
#
_symmetry.space_group_name_H-M   'P 1'
#
loop_
_entity.id
_entity.type
_entity.pdbx_description
1 polymer ?
#
loop_
_entity_poly.entity_id
_entity_poly.type
_entity_poly.pdbx_seq_one_letter_code
_entity_poly.pdbx_strand_id
1 'polypeptide(L)'
;MKQVKVNFDKITGTIKPMHGVGQPPILWDEYHMFDYLKDAMVPYSRLHDVAGAYGGNRYVDIPNLFRDFDADPYDAESYDFAFTDLLVTNLVERGIEPFFRLGVTIENYARVKAYRIYPPKDNLKWAQICEGVIRHYTEGWANGFHYDIQYWEIWNEPDNQEEIMINEMWRGTKEQFYELYGVVSKYLKERFPHLKIGGYASCGFYAILEEKKVIAEANSSSRTEYFLEFFEGFLQYVKNHHCPFDFFSWHSYSSIEDNVKFAAYARKRLDEEGFADTEHTLNEWNCKPPLKGTLEHAALTCGMMLALQNTSLDSAMFYDARCGIGDYSGMFHPMTYKPHPAYYGFLAFSELYRRKNQTEVTMDIPGVYACAARGDTACLVIANTNAQDVDVSVEVTKGYEVAKCMLI
;
A
#
# COMPACT_ATOMS: atom_id res chain seq x y z
N MET A 1 16.06 -25.36 -23.65
CA MET A 1 16.47 -24.14 -23.00
C MET A 1 15.21 -23.25 -22.96
N LYS A 2 14.82 -22.80 -21.79
CA LYS A 2 13.63 -21.93 -21.62
C LYS A 2 13.97 -20.54 -22.18
N GLN A 3 13.04 -19.90 -22.90
CA GLN A 3 13.33 -18.67 -23.64
C GLN A 3 12.51 -17.49 -23.10
N VAL A 4 13.17 -16.36 -22.91
CA VAL A 4 12.56 -15.03 -22.70
C VAL A 4 12.87 -14.20 -23.94
N LYS A 5 11.84 -13.70 -24.61
CA LYS A 5 11.96 -12.80 -25.75
C LYS A 5 11.55 -11.40 -25.35
N VAL A 6 12.40 -10.44 -25.67
CA VAL A 6 12.17 -9.03 -25.36
C VAL A 6 12.19 -8.20 -26.64
N ASN A 7 11.12 -7.47 -26.87
CA ASN A 7 11.05 -6.51 -27.96
C ASN A 7 11.06 -5.07 -27.38
N PHE A 8 12.24 -4.50 -27.25
CA PHE A 8 12.40 -3.15 -26.73
C PHE A 8 11.82 -2.05 -27.64
N ASP A 9 11.55 -2.34 -28.91
CA ASP A 9 10.97 -1.36 -29.83
C ASP A 9 9.43 -1.32 -29.74
N LYS A 10 8.81 -2.31 -29.11
CA LYS A 10 7.36 -2.37 -28.91
C LYS A 10 6.97 -1.94 -27.50
N ILE A 11 6.53 -0.70 -27.36
CA ILE A 11 5.98 -0.20 -26.11
C ILE A 11 4.58 -0.82 -25.90
N THR A 12 4.34 -1.34 -24.71
CA THR A 12 3.06 -1.98 -24.29
C THR A 12 2.32 -1.20 -23.22
N GLY A 13 2.97 -0.26 -22.56
CA GLY A 13 2.37 0.55 -21.50
C GLY A 13 3.39 1.42 -20.78
N THR A 14 3.03 1.80 -19.57
CA THR A 14 3.88 2.55 -18.64
C THR A 14 4.23 1.67 -17.45
N ILE A 15 5.45 1.77 -16.93
CA ILE A 15 5.82 1.12 -15.68
C ILE A 15 5.10 1.84 -14.54
N LYS A 16 4.24 1.12 -13.83
CA LYS A 16 3.41 1.60 -12.74
C LYS A 16 4.16 1.56 -11.39
N PRO A 17 3.71 2.30 -10.38
CA PRO A 17 4.36 2.35 -9.07
C PRO A 17 4.04 1.09 -8.22
N MET A 18 4.54 -0.10 -8.62
CA MET A 18 4.31 -1.38 -7.93
C MET A 18 5.26 -1.63 -6.76
N HIS A 19 6.21 -0.71 -6.50
CA HIS A 19 7.25 -0.81 -5.48
C HIS A 19 7.11 0.28 -4.39
N GLY A 20 5.88 0.68 -4.08
CA GLY A 20 5.58 1.44 -2.87
C GLY A 20 5.82 0.61 -1.61
N VAL A 21 5.82 1.26 -0.45
CA VAL A 21 5.98 0.60 0.85
C VAL A 21 4.91 1.06 1.82
N GLY A 22 4.47 0.15 2.69
CA GLY A 22 3.76 0.46 3.92
C GLY A 22 4.75 0.68 5.05
N GLN A 23 4.38 1.44 6.06
CA GLN A 23 5.17 1.68 7.25
C GLN A 23 6.63 2.04 6.96
N PRO A 24 6.96 3.33 6.88
CA PRO A 24 8.32 3.77 6.63
C PRO A 24 9.27 3.29 7.74
N PRO A 25 10.59 3.31 7.50
CA PRO A 25 11.57 3.05 8.54
C PRO A 25 11.37 3.95 9.76
N ILE A 26 11.86 3.52 10.91
CA ILE A 26 11.87 4.37 12.12
C ILE A 26 12.75 5.59 11.86
N LEU A 27 12.25 6.77 12.24
CA LEU A 27 13.05 7.99 12.27
C LEU A 27 14.16 7.87 13.30
N TRP A 28 15.40 7.86 12.82
CA TRP A 28 16.58 7.84 13.67
C TRP A 28 17.72 8.58 12.96
N ASP A 29 18.31 9.56 13.60
CA ASP A 29 19.27 10.47 12.99
C ASP A 29 20.56 9.79 12.48
N GLU A 30 20.95 8.66 13.07
CA GLU A 30 22.20 7.96 12.75
C GLU A 30 22.06 6.90 11.65
N TYR A 31 20.83 6.55 11.26
CA TYR A 31 20.57 5.46 10.33
C TYR A 31 19.76 5.95 9.12
N HIS A 32 20.43 6.15 8.03
CA HIS A 32 19.87 6.68 6.77
C HIS A 32 18.99 5.67 6.03
N MET A 33 18.10 4.94 6.74
CA MET A 33 17.22 3.94 6.11
C MET A 33 16.29 4.56 5.08
N PHE A 34 15.90 5.82 5.26
CA PHE A 34 15.11 6.55 4.27
C PHE A 34 15.87 6.77 2.96
N ASP A 35 17.18 6.88 2.98
CA ASP A 35 17.99 7.03 1.78
C ASP A 35 17.97 5.76 0.93
N TYR A 36 17.86 4.57 1.52
CA TYR A 36 17.60 3.33 0.76
C TYR A 36 16.28 3.37 0.00
N LEU A 37 15.22 3.94 0.58
CA LEU A 37 13.94 4.11 -0.11
C LEU A 37 14.07 5.09 -1.29
N LYS A 38 14.80 6.18 -1.09
CA LYS A 38 15.13 7.15 -2.15
C LYS A 38 15.92 6.50 -3.28
N ASP A 39 16.96 5.73 -2.96
CA ASP A 39 17.81 5.04 -3.94
C ASP A 39 17.00 4.04 -4.78
N ALA A 40 16.05 3.35 -4.14
CA ALA A 40 15.10 2.47 -4.80
C ALA A 40 13.95 3.21 -5.50
N MET A 41 13.95 4.56 -5.52
CA MET A 41 12.90 5.39 -6.11
C MET A 41 11.49 4.99 -5.65
N VAL A 42 11.34 4.61 -4.38
CA VAL A 42 10.04 4.24 -3.81
C VAL A 42 9.07 5.38 -4.01
N PRO A 43 7.93 5.18 -4.71
CA PRO A 43 7.04 6.29 -5.06
C PRO A 43 6.13 6.71 -3.91
N TYR A 44 5.67 5.74 -3.12
CA TYR A 44 4.71 5.96 -2.03
C TYR A 44 5.15 5.29 -0.74
N SER A 45 4.87 5.93 0.39
CA SER A 45 4.93 5.30 1.70
C SER A 45 3.58 5.45 2.40
N ARG A 46 2.87 4.34 2.61
CA ARG A 46 1.60 4.34 3.31
C ARG A 46 1.81 4.52 4.80
N LEU A 47 1.13 5.50 5.38
CA LEU A 47 1.25 5.86 6.79
C LEU A 47 0.22 5.10 7.63
N HIS A 48 0.48 3.83 7.87
CA HIS A 48 -0.27 2.94 8.76
C HIS A 48 0.70 2.23 9.68
N ASP A 49 0.35 1.96 10.93
CA ASP A 49 1.17 1.32 11.97
C ASP A 49 2.55 1.98 12.19
N VAL A 50 2.67 3.26 11.95
CA VAL A 50 3.96 3.95 12.00
C VAL A 50 4.47 4.02 13.43
N ALA A 51 5.67 3.48 13.66
CA ALA A 51 6.35 3.51 14.94
C ALA A 51 7.21 4.77 15.10
N GLY A 52 7.17 5.38 16.28
CA GLY A 52 8.03 6.51 16.63
C GLY A 52 9.33 6.09 17.29
N ALA A 53 10.32 6.99 17.28
CA ALA A 53 11.66 6.79 17.82
C ALA A 53 11.67 6.46 19.32
N TYR A 54 10.69 6.87 20.07
CA TYR A 54 10.61 6.70 21.53
C TYR A 54 9.59 5.69 22.01
N GLY A 55 9.23 4.70 21.18
CA GLY A 55 8.22 3.70 21.51
C GLY A 55 6.80 4.27 21.61
N GLY A 56 6.62 5.57 21.47
CA GLY A 56 5.34 6.26 21.31
C GLY A 56 4.89 6.04 19.88
N ASN A 57 4.20 4.98 19.68
CA ASN A 57 3.80 4.53 18.37
C ASN A 57 2.53 5.24 17.91
N ARG A 58 2.27 5.22 16.62
CA ARG A 58 0.98 5.57 16.04
C ARG A 58 0.66 7.07 16.07
N TYR A 59 1.68 7.89 16.05
CA TYR A 59 1.53 9.34 16.07
C TYR A 59 0.89 9.91 14.80
N VAL A 60 0.77 9.12 13.72
CA VAL A 60 0.00 9.45 12.51
C VAL A 60 -1.50 9.17 12.66
N ASP A 61 -1.91 8.45 13.71
CA ASP A 61 -3.32 8.14 13.94
C ASP A 61 -4.11 9.38 14.32
N ILE A 62 -5.30 9.51 13.76
CA ILE A 62 -6.18 10.66 14.04
C ILE A 62 -6.38 10.90 15.54
N PRO A 63 -6.65 9.87 16.40
CA PRO A 63 -6.77 10.08 17.83
C PRO A 63 -5.47 10.50 18.55
N ASN A 64 -4.34 10.47 17.90
CA ASN A 64 -3.07 10.94 18.44
C ASN A 64 -2.73 12.35 17.94
N LEU A 65 -3.10 12.66 16.71
CA LEU A 65 -3.00 14.00 16.16
C LEU A 65 -4.01 14.94 16.81
N PHE A 66 -5.23 14.47 17.08
CA PHE A 66 -6.31 15.22 17.71
C PHE A 66 -6.87 14.42 18.90
N ARG A 67 -6.38 14.68 20.10
CA ARG A 67 -6.59 13.78 21.26
C ARG A 67 -7.94 13.92 21.93
N ASP A 68 -8.47 15.14 22.00
CA ASP A 68 -9.77 15.44 22.59
C ASP A 68 -10.82 15.63 21.50
N PHE A 69 -11.66 14.62 21.29
CA PHE A 69 -12.70 14.68 20.27
C PHE A 69 -13.68 15.84 20.50
N ASP A 70 -13.86 16.31 21.74
CA ASP A 70 -14.80 17.38 22.06
C ASP A 70 -14.18 18.79 21.86
N ALA A 71 -12.85 18.90 21.62
CA ALA A 71 -12.17 20.16 21.29
C ALA A 71 -12.60 20.72 19.92
N ASP A 72 -12.26 21.99 19.64
CA ASP A 72 -12.57 22.63 18.37
C ASP A 72 -11.64 22.14 17.25
N PRO A 73 -12.15 21.55 16.16
CA PRO A 73 -11.33 21.08 15.04
C PRO A 73 -10.70 22.21 14.21
N TYR A 74 -11.13 23.45 14.40
CA TYR A 74 -10.55 24.62 13.73
C TYR A 74 -9.53 25.39 14.60
N ASP A 75 -9.31 24.95 15.82
CA ASP A 75 -8.26 25.46 16.68
C ASP A 75 -6.97 24.64 16.50
N ALA A 76 -5.89 25.30 16.04
CA ALA A 76 -4.59 24.69 15.82
C ALA A 76 -4.01 24.05 17.10
N GLU A 77 -4.28 24.62 18.27
CA GLU A 77 -3.81 24.10 19.57
C GLU A 77 -4.46 22.76 19.96
N SER A 78 -5.53 22.37 19.26
CA SER A 78 -6.17 21.05 19.45
C SER A 78 -5.41 19.90 18.80
N TYR A 79 -4.38 20.19 18.00
CA TYR A 79 -3.58 19.20 17.26
C TYR A 79 -2.15 19.09 17.78
N ASP A 80 -1.57 17.90 17.62
CA ASP A 80 -0.16 17.62 17.90
C ASP A 80 0.47 16.96 16.66
N PHE A 81 1.17 17.76 15.86
CA PHE A 81 1.81 17.32 14.62
C PHE A 81 3.29 16.98 14.78
N ALA A 82 3.93 17.26 15.92
CA ALA A 82 5.37 17.31 16.07
C ALA A 82 6.11 16.08 15.53
N PHE A 83 5.67 14.85 15.85
CA PHE A 83 6.33 13.64 15.36
C PHE A 83 5.93 13.30 13.92
N THR A 84 4.69 13.58 13.54
CA THR A 84 4.19 13.31 12.19
C THR A 84 4.87 14.22 11.18
N ASP A 85 5.13 15.47 11.53
CA ASP A 85 5.87 16.44 10.70
C ASP A 85 7.27 15.94 10.35
N LEU A 86 7.99 15.42 11.33
CA LEU A 86 9.33 14.86 11.10
C LEU A 86 9.28 13.71 10.08
N LEU A 87 8.30 12.83 10.20
CA LEU A 87 8.14 11.70 9.29
C LEU A 87 7.78 12.16 7.88
N VAL A 88 6.73 12.97 7.77
CA VAL A 88 6.22 13.44 6.47
C VAL A 88 7.30 14.23 5.73
N THR A 89 7.99 15.14 6.43
CA THR A 89 9.11 15.90 5.86
C THR A 89 10.22 14.97 5.35
N ASN A 90 10.61 13.97 6.13
CA ASN A 90 11.65 13.02 5.72
C ASN A 90 11.27 12.25 4.44
N LEU A 91 10.01 11.89 4.26
CA LEU A 91 9.53 11.24 3.04
C LEU A 91 9.53 12.20 1.85
N VAL A 92 8.90 13.37 2.02
CA VAL A 92 8.74 14.34 0.93
C VAL A 92 10.09 14.88 0.44
N GLU A 93 11.04 15.17 1.32
CA GLU A 93 12.40 15.60 0.96
C GLU A 93 13.18 14.56 0.15
N ARG A 94 12.77 13.28 0.22
CA ARG A 94 13.36 12.19 -0.55
C ARG A 94 12.57 11.84 -1.81
N GLY A 95 11.52 12.62 -2.11
CA GLY A 95 10.66 12.41 -3.27
C GLY A 95 9.72 11.21 -3.13
N ILE A 96 9.40 10.83 -1.87
CA ILE A 96 8.47 9.76 -1.54
C ILE A 96 7.16 10.40 -1.10
N GLU A 97 6.07 10.15 -1.82
CA GLU A 97 4.77 10.69 -1.44
C GLU A 97 4.17 9.89 -0.28
N PRO A 98 3.78 10.56 0.83
CA PRO A 98 2.98 9.92 1.87
C PRO A 98 1.60 9.52 1.34
N PHE A 99 1.25 8.24 1.39
CA PHE A 99 -0.11 7.76 1.20
C PHE A 99 -0.79 7.77 2.58
N PHE A 100 -1.52 8.84 2.87
CA PHE A 100 -1.93 9.15 4.24
C PHE A 100 -3.23 8.43 4.62
N ARG A 101 -3.16 7.48 5.55
CA ARG A 101 -4.31 6.79 6.11
C ARG A 101 -4.95 7.61 7.25
N LEU A 102 -6.11 8.18 7.00
CA LEU A 102 -6.96 8.85 7.98
C LEU A 102 -7.73 7.80 8.79
N GLY A 103 -7.26 7.48 9.97
CA GLY A 103 -7.85 6.43 10.79
C GLY A 103 -6.96 6.05 11.97
N VAL A 104 -6.92 4.76 12.28
CA VAL A 104 -6.22 4.21 13.44
C VAL A 104 -5.37 3.01 13.07
N THR A 105 -4.35 2.74 13.87
CA THR A 105 -3.51 1.54 13.81
C THR A 105 -4.20 0.37 14.53
N ILE A 106 -3.94 -0.88 14.12
CA ILE A 106 -4.54 -2.08 14.69
C ILE A 106 -4.32 -2.17 16.21
N GLU A 107 -3.15 -1.85 16.71
CA GLU A 107 -2.87 -1.88 18.15
C GLU A 107 -3.54 -0.71 18.90
N ASN A 108 -4.24 0.18 18.20
CA ASN A 108 -4.99 1.26 18.82
C ASN A 108 -6.27 0.76 19.54
N TYR A 109 -6.65 -0.50 19.38
CA TYR A 109 -7.66 -1.13 20.24
C TYR A 109 -7.23 -1.19 21.70
N ALA A 110 -5.93 -1.18 21.97
CA ALA A 110 -5.38 -1.26 23.31
C ALA A 110 -5.59 0.05 24.08
N ARG A 111 -6.22 0.00 25.08
CA ARG A 111 -6.47 0.60 26.40
C ARG A 111 -6.27 2.11 26.66
N VAL A 112 -5.42 2.86 26.01
CA VAL A 112 -5.01 4.21 26.43
C VAL A 112 -5.11 5.23 25.29
N LYS A 113 -6.12 5.13 24.45
CA LYS A 113 -6.27 6.02 23.33
C LYS A 113 -7.61 6.74 23.39
N ALA A 114 -7.63 7.99 22.94
CA ALA A 114 -8.85 8.71 22.71
C ALA A 114 -9.77 7.90 21.78
N TYR A 115 -10.85 8.27 21.40
CA TYR A 115 -11.94 7.66 20.60
C TYR A 115 -11.59 6.55 19.57
N ARG A 116 -10.46 5.95 19.58
CA ARG A 116 -9.98 4.66 19.04
C ARG A 116 -10.70 4.15 17.77
N ILE A 117 -10.97 2.81 17.81
CA ILE A 117 -11.61 1.99 16.75
C ILE A 117 -13.15 1.98 16.84
N TYR A 118 -13.74 2.73 17.76
CA TYR A 118 -15.20 2.89 17.86
C TYR A 118 -15.70 3.89 16.81
N PRO A 119 -16.95 3.74 16.33
CA PRO A 119 -17.59 4.77 15.53
C PRO A 119 -17.49 6.14 16.23
N PRO A 120 -17.08 7.19 15.52
CA PRO A 120 -17.09 8.54 16.07
C PRO A 120 -18.48 8.94 16.55
N LYS A 121 -18.55 9.73 17.63
CA LYS A 121 -19.83 10.29 18.13
C LYS A 121 -20.53 11.16 17.07
N ASP A 122 -19.75 11.78 16.19
CA ASP A 122 -20.17 12.67 15.12
C ASP A 122 -19.24 12.49 13.92
N ASN A 123 -19.77 11.95 12.84
CA ASN A 123 -19.02 11.67 11.62
C ASN A 123 -18.58 12.95 10.91
N LEU A 124 -19.38 14.02 10.98
CA LEU A 124 -19.02 15.30 10.37
C LEU A 124 -17.86 15.95 11.13
N LYS A 125 -17.89 15.92 12.45
CA LYS A 125 -16.77 16.43 13.26
C LYS A 125 -15.49 15.64 13.01
N TRP A 126 -15.57 14.32 12.82
CA TRP A 126 -14.43 13.49 12.43
C TRP A 126 -13.86 13.92 11.08
N ALA A 127 -14.73 14.22 10.10
CA ALA A 127 -14.31 14.76 8.80
C ALA A 127 -13.63 16.13 8.92
N GLN A 128 -14.11 17.02 9.81
CA GLN A 128 -13.49 18.32 10.09
C GLN A 128 -12.11 18.18 10.75
N ILE A 129 -11.94 17.20 11.63
CA ILE A 129 -10.62 16.87 12.19
C ILE A 129 -9.67 16.42 11.08
N CYS A 130 -10.12 15.55 10.16
CA CYS A 130 -9.32 15.13 9.01
C CYS A 130 -9.01 16.30 8.06
N GLU A 131 -9.94 17.25 7.86
CA GLU A 131 -9.67 18.49 7.12
C GLU A 131 -8.49 19.26 7.73
N GLY A 132 -8.44 19.39 9.06
CA GLY A 132 -7.32 20.03 9.75
C GLY A 132 -5.98 19.37 9.44
N VAL A 133 -5.93 18.03 9.41
CA VAL A 133 -4.72 17.28 9.04
C VAL A 133 -4.32 17.52 7.58
N ILE A 134 -5.28 17.47 6.66
CA ILE A 134 -5.01 17.73 5.23
C ILE A 134 -4.48 19.14 5.03
N ARG A 135 -5.14 20.13 5.59
CA ARG A 135 -4.75 21.55 5.49
C ARG A 135 -3.37 21.82 6.06
N HIS A 136 -3.01 21.12 7.15
CA HIS A 136 -1.69 21.25 7.74
C HIS A 136 -0.59 20.88 6.75
N TYR A 137 -0.75 19.77 6.04
CA TYR A 137 0.27 19.29 5.11
C TYR A 137 0.19 19.90 3.70
N THR A 138 -0.98 20.39 3.28
CA THR A 138 -1.18 20.87 1.89
C THR A 138 -1.38 22.38 1.77
N GLU A 139 -1.85 23.06 2.81
CA GLU A 139 -2.20 24.49 2.79
C GLU A 139 -1.43 25.36 3.79
N GLY A 140 -0.51 24.77 4.56
CA GLY A 140 0.28 25.49 5.56
C GLY A 140 -0.47 25.88 6.84
N TRP A 141 -1.68 25.35 7.05
CA TRP A 141 -2.45 25.64 8.26
C TRP A 141 -1.74 25.14 9.53
N ALA A 142 -1.91 25.81 10.66
CA ALA A 142 -1.29 25.49 11.95
C ALA A 142 0.26 25.41 11.89
N ASN A 143 0.91 26.36 11.21
CA ASN A 143 2.34 26.37 10.91
C ASN A 143 2.81 25.12 10.13
N GLY A 144 1.96 24.56 9.29
CA GLY A 144 2.22 23.37 8.50
C GLY A 144 2.96 23.63 7.19
N PHE A 145 2.68 22.82 6.20
CA PHE A 145 3.44 22.68 4.96
C PHE A 145 2.56 22.89 3.72
N HIS A 146 3.18 23.05 2.57
CA HIS A 146 2.55 23.08 1.25
C HIS A 146 3.08 21.92 0.40
N TYR A 147 2.86 20.69 0.86
CA TYR A 147 3.28 19.48 0.17
C TYR A 147 2.23 19.02 -0.82
N ASP A 148 2.68 18.44 -1.93
CA ASP A 148 1.83 17.81 -2.94
C ASP A 148 1.53 16.35 -2.55
N ILE A 149 0.66 16.17 -1.55
CA ILE A 149 0.19 14.86 -1.08
C ILE A 149 -1.20 14.63 -1.67
N GLN A 150 -1.31 13.66 -2.58
CA GLN A 150 -2.53 13.43 -3.36
C GLN A 150 -3.48 12.42 -2.71
N TYR A 151 -2.96 11.36 -2.05
CA TYR A 151 -3.76 10.24 -1.58
C TYR A 151 -4.10 10.32 -0.10
N TRP A 152 -5.42 10.34 0.19
CA TRP A 152 -5.97 10.40 1.55
C TRP A 152 -6.96 9.26 1.74
N GLU A 153 -6.53 8.23 2.48
CA GLU A 153 -7.25 6.98 2.66
C GLU A 153 -8.12 7.02 3.91
N ILE A 154 -9.42 6.75 3.76
CA ILE A 154 -10.35 6.69 4.90
C ILE A 154 -10.30 5.29 5.50
N TRP A 155 -9.75 5.20 6.72
CA TRP A 155 -9.68 4.04 7.59
C TRP A 155 -8.69 2.95 7.15
N ASN A 156 -8.74 1.79 7.85
CA ASN A 156 -8.00 0.56 7.60
C ASN A 156 -8.79 -0.64 8.10
N GLU A 157 -9.01 -1.64 7.25
CA GLU A 157 -9.57 -2.97 7.58
C GLU A 157 -10.81 -2.93 8.49
N PRO A 158 -11.84 -2.13 8.24
CA PRO A 158 -13.05 -2.16 9.06
C PRO A 158 -13.78 -3.49 8.97
N ASP A 159 -13.52 -4.23 7.90
CA ASP A 159 -14.02 -5.59 7.62
C ASP A 159 -13.23 -6.71 8.33
N ASN A 160 -12.27 -6.37 9.19
CA ASN A 160 -11.35 -7.34 9.82
C ASN A 160 -12.05 -8.50 10.52
N GLN A 161 -13.20 -8.28 11.18
CA GLN A 161 -14.07 -9.28 11.79
C GLN A 161 -15.52 -8.82 11.72
N GLU A 162 -16.45 -9.78 11.51
CA GLU A 162 -17.89 -9.53 11.57
C GLU A 162 -18.33 -9.27 13.03
N GLU A 163 -17.79 -10.04 13.98
CA GLU A 163 -18.11 -9.85 15.38
C GLU A 163 -17.46 -8.59 15.94
N ILE A 164 -18.30 -7.60 16.27
CA ILE A 164 -17.87 -6.26 16.72
C ILE A 164 -16.91 -6.32 17.92
N MET A 165 -17.13 -7.22 18.87
CA MET A 165 -16.35 -7.27 20.11
C MET A 165 -14.92 -7.78 19.94
N ILE A 166 -14.63 -8.50 18.85
CA ILE A 166 -13.30 -8.99 18.53
C ILE A 166 -12.67 -8.27 17.33
N ASN A 167 -13.40 -7.36 16.66
CA ASN A 167 -12.84 -6.56 15.59
C ASN A 167 -11.82 -5.58 16.15
N GLU A 168 -10.59 -5.67 15.70
CA GLU A 168 -9.46 -4.86 16.19
C GLU A 168 -9.32 -3.52 15.44
N MET A 169 -10.11 -3.31 14.37
CA MET A 169 -10.04 -2.13 13.53
C MET A 169 -11.31 -1.28 13.53
N TRP A 170 -12.49 -1.91 13.73
CA TRP A 170 -13.77 -1.21 13.74
C TRP A 170 -14.77 -1.86 14.69
N ARG A 171 -15.13 -1.18 15.77
CA ARG A 171 -16.10 -1.67 16.75
C ARG A 171 -17.49 -1.06 16.56
N GLY A 172 -17.92 -1.03 15.32
CA GLY A 172 -19.25 -0.67 14.86
C GLY A 172 -19.79 -1.69 13.85
N THR A 173 -21.02 -1.47 13.38
CA THR A 173 -21.58 -2.26 12.27
C THR A 173 -20.98 -1.80 10.94
N LYS A 174 -21.12 -2.62 9.89
CA LYS A 174 -20.70 -2.25 8.52
C LYS A 174 -21.44 -1.00 8.02
N GLU A 175 -22.74 -0.88 8.35
CA GLU A 175 -23.57 0.27 7.96
C GLU A 175 -23.06 1.56 8.60
N GLN A 176 -22.63 1.53 9.87
CA GLN A 176 -22.02 2.68 10.53
C GLN A 176 -20.70 3.07 9.87
N PHE A 177 -19.93 2.10 9.37
CA PHE A 177 -18.72 2.41 8.61
C PHE A 177 -19.05 3.03 7.24
N TYR A 178 -20.03 2.49 6.52
CA TYR A 178 -20.44 3.04 5.23
C TYR A 178 -20.94 4.48 5.38
N GLU A 179 -21.68 4.76 6.44
CA GLU A 179 -22.13 6.12 6.77
C GLU A 179 -20.96 7.05 7.07
N LEU A 180 -19.99 6.61 7.90
CA LEU A 180 -18.76 7.36 8.15
C LEU A 180 -18.06 7.70 6.84
N TYR A 181 -17.80 6.70 5.99
CA TYR A 181 -17.15 6.90 4.70
C TYR A 181 -17.92 7.91 3.83
N GLY A 182 -19.24 7.77 3.74
CA GLY A 182 -20.08 8.65 2.94
C GLY A 182 -20.05 10.10 3.39
N VAL A 183 -20.09 10.35 4.70
CA VAL A 183 -19.98 11.70 5.26
C VAL A 183 -18.60 12.28 5.01
N VAL A 184 -17.55 11.51 5.35
CA VAL A 184 -16.17 11.96 5.27
C VAL A 184 -15.74 12.22 3.83
N SER A 185 -16.00 11.28 2.91
CA SER A 185 -15.59 11.40 1.52
C SER A 185 -16.24 12.61 0.84
N LYS A 186 -17.54 12.84 1.06
CA LYS A 186 -18.26 14.00 0.51
C LYS A 186 -17.70 15.31 1.08
N TYR A 187 -17.55 15.39 2.39
CA TYR A 187 -17.03 16.58 3.05
C TYR A 187 -15.63 16.92 2.55
N LEU A 188 -14.72 15.95 2.54
CA LEU A 188 -13.33 16.18 2.13
C LEU A 188 -13.23 16.50 0.63
N LYS A 189 -14.01 15.82 -0.22
CA LYS A 189 -13.97 16.08 -1.68
C LYS A 189 -14.52 17.46 -2.04
N GLU A 190 -15.51 17.96 -1.31
CA GLU A 190 -16.00 19.33 -1.47
C GLU A 190 -14.92 20.37 -1.13
N ARG A 191 -14.14 20.12 -0.06
CA ARG A 191 -13.06 21.01 0.40
C ARG A 191 -11.81 20.91 -0.49
N PHE A 192 -11.48 19.70 -0.93
CA PHE A 192 -10.25 19.38 -1.67
C PHE A 192 -10.59 18.63 -2.97
N PRO A 193 -11.22 19.27 -3.96
CA PRO A 193 -11.67 18.60 -5.17
C PRO A 193 -10.53 17.99 -6.01
N HIS A 194 -9.31 18.51 -5.85
CA HIS A 194 -8.11 18.05 -6.56
C HIS A 194 -7.41 16.86 -5.91
N LEU A 195 -7.70 16.56 -4.63
CA LEU A 195 -7.09 15.44 -3.93
C LEU A 195 -7.87 14.13 -4.18
N LYS A 196 -7.19 13.03 -4.06
CA LYS A 196 -7.77 11.69 -4.16
C LYS A 196 -8.23 11.21 -2.79
N ILE A 197 -9.54 11.04 -2.65
CA ILE A 197 -10.19 10.54 -1.43
C ILE A 197 -10.73 9.15 -1.72
N GLY A 198 -10.33 8.16 -0.94
CA GLY A 198 -10.73 6.78 -1.16
C GLY A 198 -10.53 5.91 0.08
N GLY A 199 -10.46 4.65 -0.10
CA GLY A 199 -10.29 3.65 0.97
C GLY A 199 -10.86 2.32 0.52
N TYR A 200 -11.15 1.44 1.39
CA TYR A 200 -11.08 1.49 2.87
C TYR A 200 -10.01 0.55 3.44
N ALA A 201 -9.06 0.13 2.59
CA ALA A 201 -8.04 -0.87 2.94
C ALA A 201 -8.69 -2.20 3.37
N SER A 202 -9.46 -2.81 2.47
CA SER A 202 -10.14 -4.10 2.71
C SER A 202 -9.16 -5.20 3.06
N CYS A 203 -9.55 -6.12 3.93
CA CYS A 203 -8.79 -7.33 4.23
C CYS A 203 -8.58 -8.28 3.04
N GLY A 204 -9.25 -8.04 1.89
CA GLY A 204 -8.99 -8.73 0.63
C GLY A 204 -10.03 -9.76 0.21
N PHE A 205 -9.65 -10.64 -0.72
CA PHE A 205 -10.59 -11.43 -1.52
C PHE A 205 -10.39 -12.94 -1.43
N TYR A 206 -9.86 -13.46 -0.33
CA TYR A 206 -9.47 -14.87 -0.18
C TYR A 206 -10.61 -15.86 -0.45
N ALA A 207 -11.87 -15.49 -0.21
CA ALA A 207 -13.02 -16.36 -0.41
C ALA A 207 -13.36 -16.65 -1.89
N ILE A 208 -12.77 -15.91 -2.85
CA ILE A 208 -12.97 -16.21 -4.28
C ILE A 208 -12.12 -17.40 -4.77
N LEU A 209 -11.18 -17.88 -3.98
CA LEU A 209 -10.35 -19.03 -4.35
C LEU A 209 -11.16 -20.31 -4.24
N GLU A 210 -11.10 -21.18 -5.27
CA GLU A 210 -11.80 -22.46 -5.31
C GLU A 210 -11.35 -23.40 -4.17
N GLU A 211 -10.06 -23.41 -3.89
CA GLU A 211 -9.52 -24.01 -2.68
C GLU A 211 -9.47 -22.94 -1.61
N LYS A 212 -10.34 -23.03 -0.61
CA LYS A 212 -10.30 -22.17 0.60
C LYS A 212 -8.99 -22.42 1.34
N LYS A 213 -7.89 -21.89 0.83
CA LYS A 213 -6.59 -21.97 1.50
C LYS A 213 -6.67 -21.14 2.76
N VAL A 214 -6.61 -21.83 3.89
CA VAL A 214 -6.35 -21.19 5.18
C VAL A 214 -4.92 -20.67 5.11
N ILE A 215 -4.75 -19.39 4.79
CA ILE A 215 -3.44 -18.75 4.58
C ILE A 215 -2.79 -18.44 5.94
N ALA A 216 -3.60 -18.26 6.96
CA ALA A 216 -3.20 -18.21 8.37
C ALA A 216 -4.32 -18.79 9.22
N GLU A 217 -4.01 -19.29 10.42
CA GLU A 217 -5.00 -19.78 11.39
C GLU A 217 -6.11 -18.74 11.69
N ALA A 218 -5.80 -17.45 11.54
CA ALA A 218 -6.72 -16.34 11.70
C ALA A 218 -7.77 -16.20 10.58
N ASN A 219 -7.63 -16.89 9.43
CA ASN A 219 -8.52 -16.74 8.28
C ASN A 219 -9.47 -17.93 8.15
N SER A 220 -10.49 -17.96 9.02
CA SER A 220 -11.62 -18.91 8.86
C SER A 220 -12.41 -18.61 7.58
N SER A 221 -13.13 -19.60 7.03
CA SER A 221 -13.95 -19.40 5.83
C SER A 221 -15.04 -18.35 6.04
N SER A 222 -15.66 -18.28 7.22
CA SER A 222 -16.66 -17.26 7.55
C SER A 222 -16.09 -15.86 7.56
N ARG A 223 -14.87 -15.67 8.09
CA ARG A 223 -14.19 -14.36 8.10
C ARG A 223 -13.89 -13.89 6.68
N THR A 224 -13.38 -14.75 5.82
CA THR A 224 -13.06 -14.36 4.43
C THR A 224 -14.30 -14.12 3.58
N GLU A 225 -15.41 -14.80 3.87
CA GLU A 225 -16.72 -14.53 3.26
C GLU A 225 -17.27 -13.16 3.69
N TYR A 226 -17.08 -12.78 4.95
CA TYR A 226 -17.46 -11.46 5.46
C TYR A 226 -16.71 -10.32 4.76
N PHE A 227 -15.44 -10.52 4.38
CA PHE A 227 -14.72 -9.50 3.59
C PHE A 227 -15.41 -9.21 2.27
N LEU A 228 -15.89 -10.25 1.57
CA LEU A 228 -16.64 -10.06 0.32
C LEU A 228 -18.00 -9.42 0.56
N GLU A 229 -18.72 -9.85 1.59
CA GLU A 229 -20.03 -9.26 1.93
C GLU A 229 -19.89 -7.76 2.25
N PHE A 230 -18.85 -7.41 3.03
CA PHE A 230 -18.55 -6.03 3.36
C PHE A 230 -18.22 -5.21 2.11
N PHE A 231 -17.38 -5.74 1.22
CA PHE A 231 -17.01 -5.07 -0.02
C PHE A 231 -18.21 -4.82 -0.93
N GLU A 232 -19.06 -5.82 -1.15
CA GLU A 232 -20.27 -5.69 -1.97
C GLU A 232 -21.23 -4.66 -1.37
N GLY A 233 -21.47 -4.71 -0.06
CA GLY A 233 -22.30 -3.73 0.63
C GLY A 233 -21.75 -2.32 0.55
N PHE A 234 -20.42 -2.16 0.66
CA PHE A 234 -19.74 -0.88 0.51
C PHE A 234 -19.92 -0.30 -0.89
N LEU A 235 -19.70 -1.09 -1.95
CA LEU A 235 -19.90 -0.64 -3.34
C LEU A 235 -21.34 -0.17 -3.58
N GLN A 236 -22.33 -0.93 -3.08
CA GLN A 236 -23.74 -0.54 -3.19
C GLN A 236 -24.03 0.77 -2.43
N TYR A 237 -23.44 0.93 -1.23
CA TYR A 237 -23.61 2.16 -0.46
C TYR A 237 -23.03 3.37 -1.20
N VAL A 238 -21.78 3.29 -1.65
CA VAL A 238 -21.08 4.37 -2.37
C VAL A 238 -21.84 4.77 -3.63
N LYS A 239 -22.32 3.79 -4.41
CA LYS A 239 -23.13 3.99 -5.60
C LYS A 239 -24.45 4.70 -5.29
N ASN A 240 -25.23 4.15 -4.36
CA ASN A 240 -26.58 4.65 -4.05
C ASN A 240 -26.56 6.04 -3.40
N HIS A 241 -25.50 6.36 -2.68
CA HIS A 241 -25.34 7.66 -2.02
C HIS A 241 -24.44 8.63 -2.78
N HIS A 242 -24.00 8.28 -4.00
CA HIS A 242 -23.10 9.11 -4.82
C HIS A 242 -21.89 9.63 -4.05
N CYS A 243 -21.23 8.74 -3.31
CA CYS A 243 -20.05 9.10 -2.56
C CYS A 243 -18.81 9.24 -3.46
N PRO A 244 -17.94 10.23 -3.26
CA PRO A 244 -16.62 10.27 -3.89
C PRO A 244 -15.83 8.99 -3.63
N PHE A 245 -15.21 8.45 -4.69
CA PHE A 245 -14.48 7.19 -4.62
C PHE A 245 -13.36 7.21 -5.67
N ASP A 246 -12.33 8.02 -5.42
CA ASP A 246 -11.23 8.20 -6.38
C ASP A 246 -10.33 6.97 -6.47
N PHE A 247 -10.19 6.23 -5.37
CA PHE A 247 -9.47 4.96 -5.35
C PHE A 247 -10.07 3.97 -4.34
N PHE A 248 -9.94 2.69 -4.64
CA PHE A 248 -10.21 1.57 -3.76
C PHE A 248 -8.90 0.91 -3.32
N SER A 249 -8.73 0.68 -2.03
CA SER A 249 -7.55 0.02 -1.46
C SER A 249 -7.90 -1.30 -0.80
N TRP A 250 -6.98 -2.27 -0.91
CA TRP A 250 -7.15 -3.60 -0.36
C TRP A 250 -5.82 -4.26 -0.02
N HIS A 251 -5.86 -5.33 0.76
CA HIS A 251 -4.72 -6.05 1.30
C HIS A 251 -4.68 -7.50 0.84
N SER A 252 -3.50 -8.10 0.81
CA SER A 252 -3.34 -9.53 0.60
C SER A 252 -1.95 -10.02 0.97
N TYR A 253 -1.91 -11.16 1.66
CA TYR A 253 -0.68 -11.91 1.98
C TYR A 253 -0.64 -13.26 1.25
N SER A 254 -1.26 -13.33 0.08
CA SER A 254 -1.37 -14.53 -0.73
C SER A 254 -0.22 -14.71 -1.72
N SER A 255 -0.28 -15.79 -2.51
CA SER A 255 0.69 -16.06 -3.58
C SER A 255 0.62 -15.01 -4.70
N ILE A 256 1.62 -14.98 -5.57
CA ILE A 256 1.65 -14.09 -6.73
C ILE A 256 0.45 -14.37 -7.63
N GLU A 257 0.16 -15.65 -7.90
CA GLU A 257 -0.93 -16.07 -8.76
C GLU A 257 -2.31 -15.68 -8.20
N ASP A 258 -2.48 -15.81 -6.88
CA ASP A 258 -3.72 -15.42 -6.22
C ASP A 258 -3.92 -13.90 -6.27
N ASN A 259 -2.86 -13.12 -6.04
CA ASN A 259 -2.93 -11.66 -6.12
C ASN A 259 -3.29 -11.15 -7.52
N VAL A 260 -2.83 -11.83 -8.58
CA VAL A 260 -3.25 -11.54 -9.96
C VAL A 260 -4.76 -11.80 -10.13
N LYS A 261 -5.29 -12.89 -9.55
CA LYS A 261 -6.74 -13.19 -9.58
C LYS A 261 -7.54 -12.16 -8.78
N PHE A 262 -7.05 -11.77 -7.60
CA PHE A 262 -7.70 -10.75 -6.75
C PHE A 262 -7.76 -9.39 -7.44
N ALA A 263 -6.68 -8.97 -8.09
CA ALA A 263 -6.66 -7.72 -8.86
C ALA A 263 -7.69 -7.75 -10.00
N ALA A 264 -7.79 -8.85 -10.72
CA ALA A 264 -8.78 -9.03 -11.79
C ALA A 264 -10.21 -9.02 -11.24
N TYR A 265 -10.45 -9.67 -10.10
CA TYR A 265 -11.76 -9.69 -9.43
C TYR A 265 -12.16 -8.28 -8.98
N ALA A 266 -11.28 -7.56 -8.27
CA ALA A 266 -11.56 -6.21 -7.80
C ALA A 266 -11.92 -5.28 -8.96
N ARG A 267 -11.13 -5.29 -10.05
CA ARG A 267 -11.41 -4.46 -11.23
C ARG A 267 -12.74 -4.80 -11.86
N LYS A 268 -13.02 -6.10 -12.04
CA LYS A 268 -14.30 -6.55 -12.59
C LYS A 268 -15.48 -6.03 -11.76
N ARG A 269 -15.42 -6.14 -10.43
CA ARG A 269 -16.52 -5.68 -9.57
C ARG A 269 -16.68 -4.16 -9.61
N LEU A 270 -15.58 -3.42 -9.59
CA LEU A 270 -15.62 -1.96 -9.74
C LEU A 270 -16.28 -1.56 -11.07
N ASP A 271 -15.89 -2.20 -12.17
CA ASP A 271 -16.47 -1.91 -13.51
C ASP A 271 -17.97 -2.23 -13.57
N GLU A 272 -18.37 -3.39 -13.06
CA GLU A 272 -19.80 -3.82 -13.04
C GLU A 272 -20.68 -2.88 -12.22
N GLU A 273 -20.15 -2.28 -11.16
CA GLU A 273 -20.86 -1.31 -10.33
C GLU A 273 -20.79 0.14 -10.84
N GLY A 274 -20.07 0.40 -11.94
CA GLY A 274 -19.96 1.70 -12.57
C GLY A 274 -18.81 2.57 -12.08
N PHE A 275 -17.79 1.96 -11.44
CA PHE A 275 -16.60 2.61 -10.93
C PHE A 275 -15.36 2.36 -11.84
N ALA A 276 -15.55 2.46 -13.17
CA ALA A 276 -14.47 2.21 -14.13
C ALA A 276 -13.29 3.18 -13.98
N ASP A 277 -13.54 4.42 -13.56
CA ASP A 277 -12.53 5.45 -13.36
C ASP A 277 -11.89 5.43 -11.96
N THR A 278 -12.41 4.61 -11.04
CA THR A 278 -11.83 4.44 -9.70
C THR A 278 -10.54 3.65 -9.80
N GLU A 279 -9.42 4.24 -9.35
CA GLU A 279 -8.15 3.52 -9.22
C GLU A 279 -8.29 2.38 -8.19
N HIS A 280 -7.51 1.30 -8.32
CA HIS A 280 -7.41 0.33 -7.25
C HIS A 280 -5.97 -0.04 -6.93
N THR A 281 -5.69 -0.13 -5.63
CA THR A 281 -4.35 -0.33 -5.12
C THR A 281 -4.29 -1.49 -4.12
N LEU A 282 -3.29 -2.35 -4.28
CA LEU A 282 -2.90 -3.34 -3.28
C LEU A 282 -1.89 -2.69 -2.33
N ASN A 283 -2.40 -1.94 -1.34
CA ASN A 283 -1.56 -1.08 -0.53
C ASN A 283 -1.04 -1.71 0.77
N GLU A 284 -1.24 -3.02 0.90
CA GLU A 284 -0.59 -3.82 1.93
C GLU A 284 -0.43 -5.26 1.44
N TRP A 285 0.82 -5.66 1.13
CA TRP A 285 1.13 -7.02 0.74
C TRP A 285 2.52 -7.44 1.23
N ASN A 286 2.70 -8.73 1.49
CA ASN A 286 4.00 -9.33 1.73
C ASN A 286 4.00 -10.79 1.27
N CYS A 287 5.19 -11.35 1.10
CA CYS A 287 5.39 -12.77 0.94
C CYS A 287 5.44 -13.46 2.32
N LYS A 288 5.53 -14.79 2.33
CA LYS A 288 5.52 -15.62 3.55
C LYS A 288 6.50 -15.11 4.62
N PRO A 289 6.04 -14.69 5.82
CA PRO A 289 6.90 -14.17 6.89
C PRO A 289 8.12 -15.02 7.25
N PRO A 290 8.05 -16.38 7.30
CA PRO A 290 9.21 -17.22 7.62
C PRO A 290 10.39 -17.10 6.66
N LEU A 291 10.17 -16.56 5.45
CA LEU A 291 11.22 -16.37 4.44
C LEU A 291 11.98 -15.04 4.58
N LYS A 292 11.57 -14.18 5.50
CA LYS A 292 12.19 -12.87 5.71
C LYS A 292 13.71 -12.98 5.81
N GLY A 293 14.40 -12.13 5.04
CA GLY A 293 15.86 -12.06 5.02
C GLY A 293 16.56 -13.11 4.15
N THR A 294 15.80 -13.97 3.46
CA THR A 294 16.34 -14.97 2.53
C THR A 294 16.35 -14.48 1.08
N LEU A 295 17.11 -15.15 0.22
CA LEU A 295 17.07 -14.92 -1.24
C LEU A 295 15.73 -15.32 -1.84
N GLU A 296 15.08 -16.35 -1.29
CA GLU A 296 13.73 -16.75 -1.70
C GLU A 296 12.73 -15.59 -1.48
N HIS A 297 12.81 -14.90 -0.33
CA HIS A 297 11.99 -13.72 -0.07
C HIS A 297 12.28 -12.60 -1.09
N ALA A 298 13.54 -12.39 -1.46
CA ALA A 298 13.90 -11.41 -2.48
C ALA A 298 13.32 -11.75 -3.86
N ALA A 299 13.41 -13.01 -4.25
CA ALA A 299 12.86 -13.48 -5.52
C ALA A 299 11.33 -13.36 -5.57
N LEU A 300 10.63 -13.77 -4.51
CA LEU A 300 9.17 -13.62 -4.39
C LEU A 300 8.74 -12.14 -4.39
N THR A 301 9.46 -11.28 -3.66
CA THR A 301 9.17 -9.84 -3.61
C THR A 301 9.34 -9.19 -4.98
N CYS A 302 10.44 -9.48 -5.67
CA CYS A 302 10.67 -9.01 -7.03
C CYS A 302 9.62 -9.57 -8.00
N GLY A 303 9.38 -10.88 -7.97
CA GLY A 303 8.39 -11.57 -8.80
C GLY A 303 6.98 -11.01 -8.63
N MET A 304 6.57 -10.69 -7.40
CA MET A 304 5.29 -10.04 -7.12
C MET A 304 5.17 -8.71 -7.84
N MET A 305 6.14 -7.81 -7.69
CA MET A 305 6.11 -6.50 -8.35
C MET A 305 6.07 -6.64 -9.88
N LEU A 306 6.83 -7.58 -10.46
CA LEU A 306 6.84 -7.84 -11.90
C LEU A 306 5.50 -8.41 -12.40
N ALA A 307 4.86 -9.28 -11.64
CA ALA A 307 3.55 -9.83 -11.97
C ALA A 307 2.45 -8.77 -11.89
N LEU A 308 2.43 -7.99 -10.79
CA LEU A 308 1.43 -6.94 -10.55
C LEU A 308 1.51 -5.82 -11.59
N GLN A 309 2.68 -5.55 -12.17
CA GLN A 309 2.86 -4.61 -13.27
C GLN A 309 1.92 -4.89 -14.45
N ASN A 310 1.60 -6.17 -14.70
CA ASN A 310 0.76 -6.62 -15.82
C ASN A 310 -0.72 -6.81 -15.44
N THR A 311 -1.13 -6.42 -14.23
CA THR A 311 -2.52 -6.45 -13.77
C THR A 311 -3.22 -5.11 -14.02
N SER A 312 -4.47 -5.00 -13.59
CA SER A 312 -5.24 -3.75 -13.60
C SER A 312 -4.92 -2.81 -12.43
N LEU A 313 -4.08 -3.22 -11.48
CA LEU A 313 -3.67 -2.36 -10.36
C LEU A 313 -3.01 -1.07 -10.83
N ASP A 314 -3.29 0.03 -10.15
CA ASP A 314 -2.67 1.33 -10.37
C ASP A 314 -1.40 1.48 -9.53
N SER A 315 -1.38 0.93 -8.31
CA SER A 315 -0.20 0.91 -7.45
C SER A 315 -0.19 -0.30 -6.51
N ALA A 316 0.98 -0.59 -5.92
CA ALA A 316 1.11 -1.60 -4.88
C ALA A 316 2.14 -1.18 -3.83
N MET A 317 1.92 -1.57 -2.55
CA MET A 317 2.77 -1.19 -1.42
C MET A 317 3.08 -2.41 -0.57
N PHE A 318 4.37 -2.68 -0.43
CA PHE A 318 4.90 -3.79 0.36
C PHE A 318 4.78 -3.50 1.86
N TYR A 319 4.24 -4.39 2.63
CA TYR A 319 4.13 -4.31 4.08
C TYR A 319 5.19 -5.20 4.75
N ASP A 320 6.36 -4.68 5.27
CA ASP A 320 6.61 -3.26 5.43
C ASP A 320 8.11 -2.90 5.32
N ALA A 321 8.38 -1.61 5.28
CA ALA A 321 9.74 -1.07 5.23
C ALA A 321 10.35 -0.81 6.61
N ARG A 322 9.71 -1.21 7.70
CA ARG A 322 10.27 -1.04 9.05
C ARG A 322 11.54 -1.86 9.26
N CYS A 323 12.33 -1.38 10.18
CA CYS A 323 13.37 -2.12 10.83
C CYS A 323 12.77 -2.77 12.09
N GLY A 324 12.37 -4.02 12.02
CA GLY A 324 11.65 -4.68 13.12
C GLY A 324 11.89 -6.18 13.19
N ILE A 325 11.59 -6.74 14.37
CA ILE A 325 11.62 -8.18 14.62
C ILE A 325 10.30 -8.88 14.31
N GLY A 326 9.24 -8.11 14.03
CA GLY A 326 7.92 -8.65 13.71
C GLY A 326 7.91 -9.47 12.41
N ASP A 327 6.94 -10.35 12.26
CA ASP A 327 6.85 -11.30 11.14
C ASP A 327 6.80 -10.61 9.78
N TYR A 328 6.15 -9.45 9.69
CA TYR A 328 5.95 -8.71 8.44
C TYR A 328 7.06 -7.69 8.16
N SER A 329 7.89 -7.32 9.12
CA SER A 329 9.01 -6.37 8.92
C SER A 329 10.06 -7.00 8.01
N GLY A 330 10.11 -6.61 6.75
CA GLY A 330 10.85 -7.36 5.74
C GLY A 330 12.01 -6.64 5.07
N MET A 331 12.12 -5.33 5.20
CA MET A 331 13.07 -4.57 4.39
C MET A 331 14.43 -4.36 5.06
N PHE A 332 14.49 -4.20 6.39
CA PHE A 332 15.73 -3.89 7.11
C PHE A 332 15.99 -4.83 8.28
N HIS A 333 17.25 -5.18 8.48
CA HIS A 333 17.69 -6.02 9.58
C HIS A 333 17.64 -5.24 10.91
N PRO A 334 16.97 -5.77 11.96
CA PRO A 334 16.69 -5.00 13.19
C PRO A 334 17.92 -4.60 14.01
N MET A 335 19.04 -5.32 13.87
CA MET A 335 20.25 -5.05 14.67
C MET A 335 21.33 -4.27 13.91
N THR A 336 21.32 -4.37 12.59
CA THR A 336 22.36 -3.73 11.76
C THR A 336 21.83 -2.59 10.92
N TYR A 337 20.51 -2.47 10.82
CA TYR A 337 19.77 -1.50 9.99
C TYR A 337 20.12 -1.55 8.50
N LYS A 338 20.82 -2.61 8.09
CA LYS A 338 21.15 -2.87 6.69
C LYS A 338 19.95 -3.50 5.97
N PRO A 339 19.82 -3.28 4.67
CA PRO A 339 18.75 -3.88 3.90
C PRO A 339 18.86 -5.42 3.89
N HIS A 340 17.71 -6.07 3.97
CA HIS A 340 17.54 -7.48 3.63
C HIS A 340 17.62 -7.70 2.12
N PRO A 341 17.84 -8.94 1.63
CA PRO A 341 17.85 -9.25 0.21
C PRO A 341 16.63 -8.76 -0.56
N ALA A 342 15.44 -8.74 0.05
CA ALA A 342 14.20 -8.22 -0.58
C ALA A 342 14.34 -6.77 -1.09
N TYR A 343 15.10 -5.92 -0.42
CA TYR A 343 15.37 -4.55 -0.84
C TYR A 343 15.97 -4.47 -2.26
N TYR A 344 16.82 -5.42 -2.62
CA TYR A 344 17.44 -5.43 -3.95
C TYR A 344 16.44 -5.73 -5.07
N GLY A 345 15.31 -6.39 -4.75
CA GLY A 345 14.17 -6.49 -5.65
C GLY A 345 13.54 -5.12 -5.97
N PHE A 346 13.46 -4.22 -4.97
CA PHE A 346 13.02 -2.84 -5.17
C PHE A 346 14.01 -2.05 -6.04
N LEU A 347 15.31 -2.19 -5.80
CA LEU A 347 16.34 -1.59 -6.67
C LEU A 347 16.23 -2.08 -8.11
N ALA A 348 16.01 -3.38 -8.32
CA ALA A 348 15.83 -3.93 -9.65
C ALA A 348 14.57 -3.35 -10.32
N PHE A 349 13.45 -3.26 -9.60
CA PHE A 349 12.22 -2.68 -10.13
C PHE A 349 12.36 -1.18 -10.41
N SER A 350 13.10 -0.44 -9.60
CA SER A 350 13.36 0.99 -9.81
C SER A 350 14.07 1.27 -11.15
N GLU A 351 14.89 0.31 -11.64
CA GLU A 351 15.50 0.43 -12.97
C GLU A 351 14.47 0.35 -14.12
N LEU A 352 13.38 -0.40 -13.93
CA LEU A 352 12.23 -0.37 -14.85
C LEU A 352 11.49 0.97 -14.72
N TYR A 353 11.17 1.36 -13.49
CA TYR A 353 10.39 2.57 -13.18
C TYR A 353 11.06 3.84 -13.71
N ARG A 354 12.37 3.94 -13.61
CA ARG A 354 13.19 5.04 -14.15
C ARG A 354 13.04 5.19 -15.67
N ARG A 355 12.84 4.07 -16.39
CA ARG A 355 12.71 4.05 -17.86
C ARG A 355 11.29 4.33 -18.34
N LYS A 356 10.31 4.25 -17.49
CA LYS A 356 8.90 4.62 -17.70
C LYS A 356 8.13 3.75 -18.71
N ASN A 357 8.67 3.51 -19.91
CA ASN A 357 7.94 2.82 -20.97
C ASN A 357 8.13 1.31 -20.86
N GLN A 358 7.07 0.59 -20.50
CA GLN A 358 7.06 -0.87 -20.53
C GLN A 358 7.17 -1.37 -21.97
N THR A 359 7.96 -2.40 -22.18
CA THR A 359 8.13 -3.03 -23.50
C THR A 359 7.71 -4.49 -23.47
N GLU A 360 7.48 -5.04 -24.67
CA GLU A 360 6.97 -6.41 -24.80
C GLU A 360 7.95 -7.45 -24.30
N VAL A 361 7.49 -8.31 -23.41
CA VAL A 361 8.18 -9.54 -22.98
C VAL A 361 7.27 -10.73 -23.26
N THR A 362 7.81 -11.75 -23.92
CA THR A 362 7.11 -13.02 -24.17
C THR A 362 7.90 -14.16 -23.52
N MET A 363 7.26 -14.90 -22.65
CA MET A 363 7.81 -16.07 -21.98
C MET A 363 6.69 -16.99 -21.50
N ASP A 364 7.01 -18.27 -21.35
CA ASP A 364 6.15 -19.29 -20.73
C ASP A 364 7.03 -20.19 -19.86
N ILE A 365 7.34 -19.72 -18.68
CA ILE A 365 8.21 -20.39 -17.72
C ILE A 365 7.54 -20.30 -16.34
N PRO A 366 6.93 -21.39 -15.86
CA PRO A 366 6.27 -21.38 -14.54
C PRO A 366 7.23 -20.93 -13.42
N GLY A 367 6.74 -20.07 -12.53
CA GLY A 367 7.49 -19.53 -11.40
C GLY A 367 8.63 -18.57 -11.80
N VAL A 368 8.68 -18.13 -13.05
CA VAL A 368 9.60 -17.06 -13.48
C VAL A 368 8.76 -15.87 -13.94
N TYR A 369 9.14 -14.69 -13.52
CA TYR A 369 8.47 -13.43 -13.86
C TYR A 369 9.47 -12.48 -14.50
N ALA A 370 9.04 -11.74 -15.51
CA ALA A 370 9.90 -10.79 -16.20
C ALA A 370 9.14 -9.54 -16.63
N CYS A 371 9.83 -8.42 -16.60
CA CYS A 371 9.36 -7.16 -17.16
C CYS A 371 10.53 -6.42 -17.78
N ALA A 372 10.26 -5.73 -18.88
CA ALA A 372 11.25 -4.92 -19.57
C ALA A 372 10.75 -3.49 -19.76
N ALA A 373 11.67 -2.56 -19.75
CA ALA A 373 11.38 -1.15 -19.94
C ALA A 373 12.46 -0.45 -20.79
N ARG A 374 12.06 0.63 -21.47
CA ARG A 374 12.92 1.45 -22.30
C ARG A 374 12.69 2.93 -22.03
N GLY A 375 13.77 3.65 -21.79
CA GLY A 375 13.91 5.10 -21.87
C GLY A 375 15.08 5.42 -22.78
N ASP A 376 16.08 6.19 -22.31
CA ASP A 376 17.34 6.41 -23.02
C ASP A 376 18.16 5.12 -23.13
N THR A 377 18.00 4.22 -22.18
CA THR A 377 18.55 2.86 -22.16
C THR A 377 17.44 1.86 -21.94
N ALA A 378 17.70 0.59 -22.23
CA ALA A 378 16.75 -0.51 -21.97
C ALA A 378 17.16 -1.32 -20.73
N CYS A 379 16.18 -1.95 -20.08
CA CYS A 379 16.38 -2.82 -18.93
C CYS A 379 15.40 -3.99 -19.00
N LEU A 380 15.88 -5.17 -18.61
CA LEU A 380 15.10 -6.37 -18.35
C LEU A 380 15.36 -6.83 -16.92
N VAL A 381 14.31 -7.07 -16.18
CA VAL A 381 14.36 -7.69 -14.85
C VAL A 381 13.67 -9.04 -14.92
N ILE A 382 14.33 -10.06 -14.39
CA ILE A 382 13.81 -11.44 -14.30
C ILE A 382 13.92 -11.90 -12.85
N ALA A 383 12.85 -12.46 -12.31
CA ALA A 383 12.82 -13.11 -11.00
C ALA A 383 12.48 -14.59 -11.16
N ASN A 384 13.28 -15.47 -10.57
CA ASN A 384 13.00 -16.90 -10.47
C ASN A 384 12.51 -17.21 -9.06
N THR A 385 11.25 -17.56 -8.90
CA THR A 385 10.64 -17.92 -7.62
C THR A 385 10.60 -19.43 -7.37
N ASN A 386 11.19 -20.22 -8.27
CA ASN A 386 11.30 -21.66 -8.08
C ASN A 386 12.41 -21.99 -7.08
N ALA A 387 12.26 -23.11 -6.37
CA ALA A 387 13.28 -23.61 -5.44
C ALA A 387 14.58 -24.09 -6.14
N GLN A 388 14.58 -24.18 -7.47
CA GLN A 388 15.71 -24.64 -8.26
C GLN A 388 16.14 -23.60 -9.28
N ASP A 389 17.39 -23.65 -9.68
CA ASP A 389 17.92 -22.83 -10.75
C ASP A 389 17.19 -23.10 -12.07
N VAL A 390 16.99 -22.04 -12.84
CA VAL A 390 16.34 -22.12 -14.16
C VAL A 390 17.25 -21.49 -15.21
N ASP A 391 17.73 -22.31 -16.12
CA ASP A 391 18.48 -21.84 -17.29
C ASP A 391 17.55 -21.13 -18.28
N VAL A 392 17.81 -19.85 -18.50
CA VAL A 392 17.02 -18.99 -19.38
C VAL A 392 17.89 -18.44 -20.50
N SER A 393 17.45 -18.61 -21.73
CA SER A 393 18.01 -17.91 -22.90
C SER A 393 17.23 -16.61 -23.12
N VAL A 394 17.93 -15.50 -23.19
CA VAL A 394 17.32 -14.19 -23.44
C VAL A 394 17.58 -13.78 -24.89
N GLU A 395 16.52 -13.59 -25.66
CA GLU A 395 16.57 -13.05 -27.02
C GLU A 395 16.05 -11.60 -26.98
N VAL A 396 16.87 -10.65 -27.40
CA VAL A 396 16.52 -9.23 -27.43
C VAL A 396 16.42 -8.72 -28.87
N THR A 397 15.69 -7.64 -29.07
CA THR A 397 15.59 -6.92 -30.34
C THR A 397 16.99 -6.65 -30.90
N LYS A 398 17.14 -6.79 -32.21
CA LYS A 398 18.41 -6.51 -32.92
C LYS A 398 18.85 -5.05 -32.68
N GLY A 399 20.13 -4.88 -32.39
CA GLY A 399 20.73 -3.57 -32.15
C GLY A 399 20.91 -3.21 -30.67
N TYR A 400 20.48 -4.10 -29.75
CA TYR A 400 20.76 -3.96 -28.33
C TYR A 400 21.88 -4.91 -27.90
N GLU A 401 22.77 -4.39 -27.06
CA GLU A 401 23.87 -5.16 -26.47
C GLU A 401 23.80 -5.09 -24.93
N VAL A 402 24.23 -6.14 -24.28
CA VAL A 402 24.27 -6.19 -22.81
C VAL A 402 25.45 -5.39 -22.31
N ALA A 403 25.19 -4.23 -21.72
CA ALA A 403 26.19 -3.37 -21.09
C ALA A 403 26.51 -3.81 -19.65
N LYS A 404 25.51 -4.32 -18.91
CA LYS A 404 25.62 -4.74 -17.51
C LYS A 404 24.63 -5.85 -17.20
N CYS A 405 25.08 -6.84 -16.46
CA CYS A 405 24.23 -7.85 -15.84
C CYS A 405 24.47 -7.85 -14.32
N MET A 406 23.40 -7.90 -13.53
CA MET A 406 23.47 -8.01 -12.07
C MET A 406 22.67 -9.22 -11.61
N LEU A 407 23.24 -9.97 -10.68
CA LEU A 407 22.58 -11.06 -9.97
C LEU A 407 22.37 -10.62 -8.53
N ILE A 408 21.18 -10.87 -8.00
CA ILE A 408 20.78 -10.57 -6.61
C ILE A 408 20.69 -11.89 -5.83
#